data_3bd4a9266415d7825c3c9c428969bb7a
#
_entry.id   3bd4a9266415d7825c3c9c428969bb7a
#
_cell.length_a   1.000
_cell.length_b   1.000
_cell.length_c   1.000
_cell.angle_alpha   90.00
_cell.angle_beta   90.00
_cell.angle_gamma   90.00
#
_symmetry.space_group_name_H-M   'P 1'
#
loop_
_entity.id
_entity.type
_entity.pdbx_description
1 polymer ?
#
loop_
_entity_poly.entity_id
_entity_poly.type
_entity_poly.pdbx_seq_one_letter_code
_entity_poly.pdbx_strand_id
1 'polypeptide(L)'
;MSYRFAYPTVEDRDEEGFHLVLFPDVPEAGTSARTASAARRAAADSLIAGIGGSIKLRRDIPRPSRPRRGQHVVALPPLVAAKLALYQAMRESGVGNAGLARRLKVSQTALRRLLDLDRRSHISEVEAALSALGKRLVIDVRDAA
;
A
#
# COMPACT_ATOMS: atom_id res chain seq x y z
N MET A 1 16.49 1.98 -6.69
CA MET A 1 15.68 2.44 -5.55
C MET A 1 14.73 1.32 -5.14
N SER A 2 14.62 1.04 -3.89
CA SER A 2 13.68 0.03 -3.38
C SER A 2 12.49 0.69 -2.67
N TYR A 3 11.32 0.08 -2.79
CA TYR A 3 10.10 0.54 -2.13
C TYR A 3 9.78 -0.35 -0.94
N ARG A 4 9.48 0.25 0.18
CA ARG A 4 8.99 -0.45 1.37
C ARG A 4 7.70 0.22 1.82
N PHE A 5 6.66 -0.58 1.97
CA PHE A 5 5.33 -0.11 2.36
C PHE A 5 4.95 -0.68 3.73
N ALA A 6 5.68 -0.22 4.73
CA ALA A 6 5.44 -0.53 6.13
C ALA A 6 5.41 0.79 6.91
N TYR A 7 4.29 1.05 7.56
CA TYR A 7 3.99 2.36 8.14
C TYR A 7 3.91 2.28 9.66
N PRO A 8 4.59 3.18 10.38
CA PRO A 8 4.48 3.24 11.83
C PRO A 8 3.11 3.75 12.25
N THR A 9 2.65 3.26 13.38
CA THR A 9 1.37 3.64 13.97
C THR A 9 1.56 4.37 15.29
N VAL A 10 0.54 5.16 15.64
CA VAL A 10 0.36 5.68 17.00
C VAL A 10 -0.93 5.08 17.54
N GLU A 11 -0.86 4.56 18.76
CA GLU A 11 -2.01 4.03 19.47
C GLU A 11 -2.44 5.02 20.56
N ASP A 12 -3.74 5.23 20.68
CA ASP A 12 -4.33 6.15 21.64
C ASP A 12 -5.69 5.62 22.12
N ARG A 13 -6.32 6.33 23.00
CA ARG A 13 -7.71 6.10 23.42
C ARG A 13 -8.50 7.39 23.29
N ASP A 14 -9.74 7.25 22.85
CA ASP A 14 -10.66 8.39 22.85
C ASP A 14 -11.35 8.54 24.21
N GLU A 15 -12.18 9.58 24.33
CA GLU A 15 -12.90 9.91 25.56
C GLU A 15 -13.90 8.82 25.97
N GLU A 16 -14.38 8.03 25.02
CA GLU A 16 -15.31 6.91 25.25
C GLU A 16 -14.58 5.60 25.58
N GLY A 17 -13.25 5.59 25.55
CA GLY A 17 -12.41 4.44 25.87
C GLY A 17 -12.14 3.51 24.70
N PHE A 18 -12.50 3.90 23.47
CA PHE A 18 -12.14 3.14 22.28
C PHE A 18 -10.64 3.22 22.01
N HIS A 19 -10.06 2.12 21.61
CA HIS A 19 -8.68 2.05 21.17
C HIS A 19 -8.56 2.56 19.74
N LEU A 20 -7.66 3.50 19.52
CA LEU A 20 -7.37 4.10 18.24
C LEU A 20 -6.03 3.59 17.71
N VAL A 21 -5.98 3.29 16.43
CA VAL A 21 -4.73 3.07 15.68
C VAL A 21 -4.69 4.10 14.56
N LEU A 22 -3.72 4.98 14.61
CA LEU A 22 -3.55 6.09 13.67
C LEU A 22 -2.24 5.92 12.89
N PHE A 23 -2.22 6.44 11.68
CA PHE A 23 -1.03 6.44 10.82
C PHE A 23 -0.58 7.88 10.58
N PRO A 24 0.48 8.36 11.26
CA PRO A 24 0.95 9.74 11.07
C PRO A 24 1.30 10.07 9.61
N ASP A 25 1.83 9.10 8.87
CA ASP A 25 2.20 9.30 7.47
C ASP A 25 1.00 9.26 6.51
N VAL A 26 -0.13 8.71 6.95
CA VAL A 26 -1.36 8.57 6.16
C VAL A 26 -2.55 9.04 7.01
N PRO A 27 -2.75 10.36 7.14
CA PRO A 27 -3.79 10.91 8.03
C PRO A 27 -5.22 10.45 7.72
N GLU A 28 -5.48 10.04 6.48
CA GLU A 28 -6.78 9.53 6.05
C GLU A 28 -7.03 8.09 6.53
N ALA A 29 -5.98 7.39 6.94
CA ALA A 29 -6.10 6.05 7.50
C ALA A 29 -6.19 6.13 9.03
N GLY A 30 -6.90 5.19 9.58
CA GLY A 30 -7.06 5.06 11.02
C GLY A 30 -8.25 4.18 11.33
N THR A 31 -8.25 3.62 12.51
CA THR A 31 -9.34 2.76 12.96
C THR A 31 -9.52 2.87 14.46
N SER A 32 -10.71 2.53 14.92
CA SER A 32 -11.03 2.45 16.34
C SER A 32 -11.79 1.16 16.64
N ALA A 33 -11.60 0.62 17.82
CA ALA A 33 -12.32 -0.57 18.27
C ALA A 33 -12.37 -0.60 19.81
N ARG A 34 -13.24 -1.44 20.34
CA ARG A 34 -13.40 -1.58 21.80
C ARG A 34 -12.18 -2.20 22.47
N THR A 35 -11.36 -2.94 21.71
CA THR A 35 -10.15 -3.57 22.22
C THR A 35 -8.95 -3.19 21.36
N ALA A 36 -7.76 -3.14 21.96
CA ALA A 36 -6.52 -2.89 21.23
C ALA A 36 -6.27 -3.95 20.14
N SER A 37 -6.55 -5.20 20.44
CA SER A 37 -6.41 -6.33 19.51
C SER A 37 -7.29 -6.15 18.26
N ALA A 38 -8.56 -5.77 18.44
CA ALA A 38 -9.48 -5.53 17.33
C ALA A 38 -9.04 -4.34 16.47
N ALA A 39 -8.59 -3.24 17.10
CA ALA A 39 -8.08 -2.07 16.40
C ALA A 39 -6.85 -2.41 15.56
N ARG A 40 -5.92 -3.17 16.11
CA ARG A 40 -4.70 -3.62 15.38
C ARG A 40 -5.02 -4.53 14.20
N ARG A 41 -6.00 -5.43 14.35
CA ARG A 41 -6.44 -6.31 13.24
C ARG A 41 -7.05 -5.52 12.08
N ALA A 42 -7.78 -4.43 12.37
CA ALA A 42 -8.40 -3.59 11.36
C ALA A 42 -7.44 -2.56 10.74
N ALA A 43 -6.26 -2.38 11.33
CA ALA A 43 -5.32 -1.32 10.93
C ALA A 43 -4.84 -1.45 9.48
N ALA A 44 -4.50 -2.66 9.03
CA ALA A 44 -4.03 -2.88 7.66
C ALA A 44 -5.09 -2.52 6.62
N ASP A 45 -6.35 -2.89 6.87
CA ASP A 45 -7.46 -2.58 5.95
C ASP A 45 -7.71 -1.07 5.88
N SER A 46 -7.62 -0.37 7.00
CA SER A 46 -7.77 1.09 7.03
C SER A 46 -6.63 1.79 6.29
N LEU A 47 -5.42 1.26 6.39
CA LEU A 47 -4.25 1.76 5.67
C LEU A 47 -4.41 1.58 4.16
N ILE A 48 -4.86 0.41 3.71
CA ILE A 48 -5.14 0.13 2.29
C ILE A 48 -6.19 1.11 1.75
N ALA A 49 -7.25 1.34 2.49
CA ALA A 49 -8.30 2.28 2.10
C ALA A 49 -7.78 3.72 1.98
N GLY A 50 -6.98 4.17 2.95
CA GLY A 50 -6.37 5.51 2.95
C GLY A 50 -5.43 5.72 1.77
N ILE A 51 -4.54 4.76 1.52
CA ILE A 51 -3.60 4.83 0.39
C ILE A 51 -4.34 4.69 -0.95
N GLY A 52 -5.36 3.84 -1.02
CA GLY A 52 -6.22 3.71 -2.19
C GLY A 52 -6.87 5.02 -2.61
N GLY A 53 -7.19 5.87 -1.64
CA GLY A 53 -7.66 7.23 -1.89
C GLY A 53 -6.64 8.10 -2.63
N SER A 54 -5.35 7.98 -2.28
CA SER A 54 -4.27 8.68 -2.97
C SER A 54 -4.17 8.26 -4.45
N ILE A 55 -4.31 6.97 -4.73
CA ILE A 55 -4.32 6.45 -6.11
C ILE A 55 -5.49 7.02 -6.91
N LYS A 56 -6.70 7.00 -6.34
CA LYS A 56 -7.91 7.54 -6.99
C LYS A 56 -7.78 9.02 -7.32
N LEU A 57 -7.11 9.77 -6.46
CA LEU A 57 -6.85 11.20 -6.64
C LEU A 57 -5.56 11.48 -7.43
N ARG A 58 -4.90 10.46 -7.93
CA ARG A 58 -3.64 10.56 -8.69
C ARG A 58 -2.54 11.31 -7.94
N ARG A 59 -2.48 11.11 -6.62
CA ARG A 59 -1.48 11.69 -5.73
C ARG A 59 -0.29 10.75 -5.55
N ASP A 60 0.79 11.30 -5.02
CA ASP A 60 1.93 10.49 -4.60
C ASP A 60 1.56 9.63 -3.40
N ILE A 61 2.16 8.45 -3.34
CA ILE A 61 2.02 7.58 -2.17
C ILE A 61 2.85 8.16 -1.03
N PRO A 62 2.25 8.36 0.17
CA PRO A 62 3.01 8.82 1.32
C PRO A 62 4.17 7.88 1.63
N ARG A 63 5.35 8.45 1.85
CA ARG A 63 6.52 7.66 2.21
C ARG A 63 6.46 7.28 3.69
N PRO A 64 6.71 6.00 4.04
CA PRO A 64 6.80 5.60 5.43
C PRO A 64 7.97 6.30 6.12
N SER A 65 7.71 6.90 7.28
CA SER A 65 8.75 7.42 8.15
C SER A 65 9.47 6.27 8.89
N ARG A 66 10.62 6.58 9.47
CA ARG A 66 11.31 5.62 10.34
C ARG A 66 10.49 5.41 11.62
N PRO A 67 10.24 4.16 12.02
CA PRO A 67 9.56 3.90 13.28
C PRO A 67 10.38 4.43 14.45
N ARG A 68 9.71 5.04 15.41
CA ARG A 68 10.30 5.38 16.71
C ARG A 68 10.29 4.14 17.61
N ARG A 69 11.17 4.13 18.60
CA ARG A 69 11.22 3.05 19.58
C ARG A 69 9.85 2.82 20.21
N GLY A 70 9.38 1.58 20.21
CA GLY A 70 8.09 1.20 20.76
C GLY A 70 6.89 1.37 19.84
N GLN A 71 7.05 1.98 18.67
CA GLN A 71 5.97 2.06 17.69
C GLN A 71 5.72 0.71 17.00
N HIS A 72 4.46 0.37 16.86
CA HIS A 72 4.04 -0.72 15.98
C HIS A 72 4.16 -0.28 14.52
N VAL A 73 4.56 -1.22 13.67
CA VAL A 73 4.65 -1.01 12.23
C VAL A 73 3.67 -1.95 11.54
N VAL A 74 2.85 -1.40 10.66
CA VAL A 74 1.92 -2.17 9.84
C VAL A 74 2.49 -2.28 8.43
N ALA A 75 2.86 -3.49 8.05
CA ALA A 75 3.27 -3.80 6.67
C ALA A 75 2.04 -4.14 5.83
N LEU A 76 2.00 -3.61 4.61
CA LEU A 76 0.96 -3.99 3.66
C LEU A 76 1.15 -5.42 3.17
N PRO A 77 0.05 -6.13 2.87
CA PRO A 77 0.15 -7.45 2.26
C PRO A 77 1.01 -7.43 0.99
N PRO A 78 1.76 -8.50 0.69
CA PRO A 78 2.72 -8.49 -0.42
C PRO A 78 2.14 -8.11 -1.78
N LEU A 79 0.95 -8.59 -2.12
CA LEU A 79 0.30 -8.23 -3.38
C LEU A 79 -0.07 -6.74 -3.43
N VAL A 80 -0.59 -6.20 -2.35
CA VAL A 80 -0.93 -4.76 -2.24
C VAL A 80 0.34 -3.92 -2.37
N ALA A 81 1.40 -4.30 -1.67
CA ALA A 81 2.70 -3.63 -1.76
C ALA A 81 3.27 -3.67 -3.19
N ALA A 82 3.15 -4.80 -3.88
CA ALA A 82 3.57 -4.92 -5.28
C ALA A 82 2.77 -4.00 -6.21
N LYS A 83 1.46 -3.91 -6.03
CA LYS A 83 0.60 -2.99 -6.80
C LYS A 83 0.95 -1.53 -6.53
N LEU A 84 1.26 -1.17 -5.29
CA LEU A 84 1.73 0.18 -4.95
C LEU A 84 3.08 0.49 -5.59
N ALA A 85 4.00 -0.47 -5.59
CA ALA A 85 5.30 -0.32 -6.26
C ALA A 85 5.11 -0.08 -7.76
N LEU A 86 4.17 -0.77 -8.39
CA LEU A 86 3.81 -0.54 -9.79
C LEU A 86 3.28 0.88 -10.02
N TYR A 87 2.34 1.31 -9.21
CA TYR A 87 1.80 2.68 -9.28
C TYR A 87 2.92 3.72 -9.13
N GLN A 88 3.78 3.55 -8.14
CA GLN A 88 4.91 4.45 -7.90
C GLN A 88 5.89 4.47 -9.09
N ALA A 89 6.21 3.31 -9.63
CA ALA A 89 7.09 3.19 -10.80
C ALA A 89 6.52 3.89 -12.03
N MET A 90 5.21 3.79 -12.25
CA MET A 90 4.53 4.51 -13.33
C MET A 90 4.65 6.02 -13.15
N ARG A 91 4.43 6.52 -11.94
CA ARG A 91 4.55 7.96 -11.66
C ARG A 91 5.98 8.46 -11.86
N GLU A 92 6.96 7.74 -11.36
CA GLU A 92 8.38 8.12 -11.48
C GLU A 92 8.87 8.11 -12.94
N SER A 93 8.38 7.17 -13.73
CA SER A 93 8.77 7.06 -15.15
C SER A 93 7.92 7.91 -16.09
N GLY A 94 6.84 8.53 -15.59
CA GLY A 94 5.92 9.31 -16.40
C GLY A 94 5.08 8.47 -17.37
N VAL A 95 4.99 7.15 -17.16
CA VAL A 95 4.21 6.24 -18.00
C VAL A 95 2.79 6.13 -17.46
N GLY A 96 1.83 6.57 -18.25
CA GLY A 96 0.41 6.50 -17.91
C GLY A 96 -0.21 5.13 -18.23
N ASN A 97 -1.50 4.99 -17.87
CA ASN A 97 -2.24 3.75 -18.07
C ASN A 97 -2.26 3.30 -19.54
N ALA A 98 -2.54 4.21 -20.48
CA ALA A 98 -2.58 3.88 -21.89
C ALA A 98 -1.22 3.39 -22.40
N GLY A 99 -0.13 4.04 -22.00
CA GLY A 99 1.22 3.68 -22.41
C GLY A 99 1.65 2.31 -21.88
N LEU A 100 1.37 2.04 -20.60
CA LEU A 100 1.71 0.74 -20.01
C LEU A 100 0.84 -0.39 -20.54
N ALA A 101 -0.47 -0.15 -20.70
CA ALA A 101 -1.39 -1.13 -21.30
C ALA A 101 -0.93 -1.54 -22.71
N ARG A 102 -0.48 -0.58 -23.51
CA ARG A 102 0.07 -0.84 -24.84
C ARG A 102 1.33 -1.69 -24.79
N ARG A 103 2.28 -1.39 -23.88
CA ARG A 103 3.50 -2.18 -23.70
C ARG A 103 3.21 -3.61 -23.29
N LEU A 104 2.21 -3.80 -22.44
CA LEU A 104 1.79 -5.13 -21.95
C LEU A 104 0.84 -5.86 -22.91
N LYS A 105 0.36 -5.20 -23.96
CA LYS A 105 -0.65 -5.73 -24.89
C LYS A 105 -1.93 -6.17 -24.18
N VAL A 106 -2.36 -5.38 -23.23
CA VAL A 106 -3.61 -5.58 -22.47
C VAL A 106 -4.51 -4.35 -22.63
N SER A 107 -5.79 -4.49 -22.26
CA SER A 107 -6.72 -3.36 -22.24
C SER A 107 -6.39 -2.41 -21.07
N GLN A 108 -6.80 -1.15 -21.20
CA GLN A 108 -6.69 -0.20 -20.08
C GLN A 108 -7.53 -0.65 -18.88
N THR A 109 -8.66 -1.31 -19.12
CA THR A 109 -9.49 -1.88 -18.07
C THR A 109 -8.73 -2.97 -17.28
N ALA A 110 -8.02 -3.86 -17.98
CA ALA A 110 -7.18 -4.87 -17.33
C ALA A 110 -6.08 -4.24 -16.49
N LEU A 111 -5.44 -3.18 -16.99
CA LEU A 111 -4.42 -2.46 -16.22
C LEU A 111 -5.00 -1.75 -14.98
N ARG A 112 -6.18 -1.13 -15.09
CA ARG A 112 -6.85 -0.51 -13.94
C ARG A 112 -7.16 -1.53 -12.85
N ARG A 113 -7.56 -2.74 -13.21
CA ARG A 113 -7.76 -3.85 -12.27
C ARG A 113 -6.46 -4.23 -11.58
N LEU A 114 -5.36 -4.21 -12.30
CA LEU A 114 -4.05 -4.49 -11.74
C LEU A 114 -3.60 -3.43 -10.73
N LEU A 115 -4.03 -2.19 -10.90
CA LEU A 115 -3.75 -1.08 -9.99
C LEU A 115 -4.76 -0.95 -8.84
N ASP A 116 -5.87 -1.66 -8.90
CA ASP A 116 -6.90 -1.64 -7.85
C ASP A 116 -6.44 -2.49 -6.67
N LEU A 117 -6.20 -1.86 -5.52
CA LEU A 117 -5.67 -2.51 -4.32
C LEU A 117 -6.66 -3.52 -3.71
N ASP A 118 -7.96 -3.36 -3.96
CA ASP A 118 -9.01 -4.24 -3.44
C ASP A 118 -9.23 -5.48 -4.31
N ARG A 119 -8.64 -5.52 -5.50
CA ARG A 119 -8.79 -6.67 -6.39
C ARG A 119 -7.67 -7.67 -6.24
N ARG A 120 -8.05 -8.93 -6.27
CA ARG A 120 -7.09 -10.02 -6.41
C ARG A 120 -6.52 -10.01 -7.83
N SER A 121 -5.22 -10.20 -7.92
CA SER A 121 -4.48 -10.31 -9.18
C SER A 121 -3.39 -11.34 -9.00
N HIS A 122 -2.92 -11.94 -10.09
CA HIS A 122 -1.74 -12.78 -10.01
C HIS A 122 -0.48 -11.91 -9.87
N ILE A 123 0.39 -12.29 -8.94
CA ILE A 123 1.65 -11.58 -8.72
C ILE A 123 2.51 -11.51 -9.98
N SER A 124 2.40 -12.54 -10.85
CA SER A 124 3.10 -12.58 -12.13
C SER A 124 2.67 -11.47 -13.09
N GLU A 125 1.42 -11.03 -13.03
CA GLU A 125 0.94 -9.90 -13.84
C GLU A 125 1.54 -8.57 -13.35
N VAL A 126 1.64 -8.39 -12.04
CA VAL A 126 2.30 -7.22 -11.45
C VAL A 126 3.79 -7.22 -11.77
N GLU A 127 4.44 -8.37 -11.67
CA GLU A 127 5.84 -8.55 -12.03
C GLU A 127 6.11 -8.18 -13.49
N ALA A 128 5.28 -8.66 -14.42
CA ALA A 128 5.40 -8.34 -15.85
C ALA A 128 5.25 -6.82 -16.09
N ALA A 129 4.31 -6.17 -15.41
CA ALA A 129 4.10 -4.73 -15.52
C ALA A 129 5.31 -3.94 -14.99
N LEU A 130 5.87 -4.34 -13.85
CA LEU A 130 7.09 -3.73 -13.30
C LEU A 130 8.27 -3.93 -14.23
N SER A 131 8.43 -5.13 -14.80
CA SER A 131 9.49 -5.42 -15.78
C SER A 131 9.41 -4.54 -17.01
N ALA A 132 8.21 -4.25 -17.49
CA ALA A 132 7.99 -3.32 -18.61
C ALA A 132 8.43 -1.88 -18.29
N LEU A 133 8.56 -1.54 -17.02
CA LEU A 133 9.08 -0.25 -16.53
C LEU A 133 10.56 -0.32 -16.11
N GLY A 134 11.25 -1.41 -16.41
CA GLY A 134 12.65 -1.61 -16.02
C GLY A 134 12.84 -1.90 -14.54
N LYS A 135 11.80 -2.35 -13.84
CA LYS A 135 11.85 -2.69 -12.43
C LYS A 135 11.81 -4.20 -12.21
N ARG A 136 12.44 -4.65 -11.15
CA ARG A 136 12.42 -6.05 -10.74
C ARG A 136 11.68 -6.18 -9.43
N LEU A 137 10.69 -7.08 -9.37
CA LEU A 137 10.02 -7.44 -8.14
C LEU A 137 10.90 -8.43 -7.36
N VAL A 138 11.22 -8.09 -6.12
CA VAL A 138 12.00 -8.93 -5.20
C VAL A 138 11.17 -9.18 -3.96
N ILE A 139 11.11 -10.42 -3.52
CA ILE A 139 10.41 -10.83 -2.30
C ILE A 139 11.46 -11.21 -1.25
N ASP A 140 11.33 -10.62 -0.08
CA ASP A 140 12.17 -10.90 1.07
C ASP A 140 11.31 -11.55 2.17
N VAL A 141 11.72 -12.69 2.65
CA VAL A 141 11.03 -13.44 3.71
C VAL A 141 11.81 -13.29 5.00
N ARG A 142 11.13 -12.87 6.05
CA ARG A 142 11.72 -12.66 7.37
C ARG A 142 10.93 -13.43 8.42
N ASP A 143 11.57 -13.72 9.52
CA ASP A 143 10.87 -14.29 10.65
C ASP A 143 9.82 -13.32 11.18
N ALA A 144 8.67 -13.84 11.59
CA ALA A 144 7.64 -13.06 12.24
C ALA A 144 8.14 -12.65 13.63
N ALA A 145 7.98 -11.38 13.93
CA ALA A 145 8.35 -10.84 15.23
C ALA A 145 7.35 -11.24 16.31
#